data_f690f34c2e4d7bc7e129d9338e134269
#
_entry.id   f690f34c2e4d7bc7e129d9338e134269
#
_cell.length_a   1.000
_cell.length_b   1.000
_cell.length_c   1.000
_cell.angle_alpha   90.00
_cell.angle_beta   90.00
_cell.angle_gamma   90.00
#
_symmetry.space_group_name_H-M   'P 1'
#
loop_
_entity.id
_entity.type
_entity.pdbx_description
1 polymer ?
#
loop_
_entity_poly.entity_id
_entity_poly.type
_entity_poly.pdbx_seq_one_letter_code
_entity_poly.pdbx_strand_id
1 'polypeptide(L)'
;MDSILSFLDAVLDITNRIFAIAILGGLVTVLVLYIVDINQTTQAIRKNYPVIGRLRYFFEHMGVFFRQYFFAMDREELPFNRAQRSWIAKAAKELDGTLAFGSTRPLDKPGDIFFLNAGFPPTDEEIAAHDKIPVIYGDGYAEQPYVSHSFFNISAMSFGALSEPAIKALSMGAHKAGIWLNTGEGGMAPHHTTAPCDVIFQIGTAKYGVRDEQGNLSLDRLKTLGANPQVKMFEIKLSQGAKPGKGGILPAEKVTEIIATTRGIPMGQNSISPNRHPDIRSSDDLLNFIDTVRSTTGKPTGIKFVLGQTDWLDDLLTHIQARGVASAPDFITLDSADGGTGAAPQSLMDNLGLTVWESLPIVDKKLRNAGLRDRIKLIASGKMVNPSGVAAALCLGADSVNTARGFMFALGCIQALQCNQNTCPTGITTHNPKLQKGLDPMSKADRVASYARSIKKEVELIAHSAGVMDPHQLGSQHAFIINAQGRPEPLLHR
;
A
#
# COMPACT_ATOMS: atom_id res chain seq x y z
N MET A 1 49.84 48.88 -19.29
CA MET A 1 48.45 49.23 -19.70
C MET A 1 48.12 48.46 -21.00
N ASP A 2 49.00 48.40 -21.95
CA ASP A 2 48.79 47.74 -23.26
C ASP A 2 48.59 46.21 -23.16
N SER A 3 49.24 45.54 -22.23
CA SER A 3 49.08 44.10 -21.98
C SER A 3 47.69 43.72 -21.43
N ILE A 4 47.10 44.59 -20.62
CA ILE A 4 45.77 44.41 -20.07
C ILE A 4 44.71 44.66 -21.16
N LEU A 5 44.91 45.64 -21.97
CA LEU A 5 44.03 45.96 -23.10
C LEU A 5 44.04 44.82 -24.14
N SER A 6 45.21 44.32 -24.53
CA SER A 6 45.30 43.19 -25.46
C SER A 6 44.68 41.90 -24.91
N PHE A 7 44.75 41.65 -23.58
CA PHE A 7 44.07 40.54 -22.96
C PHE A 7 42.54 40.70 -22.97
N LEU A 8 42.06 41.92 -22.68
CA LEU A 8 40.63 42.23 -22.76
C LEU A 8 40.08 42.09 -24.18
N ASP A 9 40.80 42.54 -25.19
CA ASP A 9 40.43 42.38 -26.59
C ASP A 9 40.38 40.89 -27.00
N ALA A 10 41.32 40.07 -26.59
CA ALA A 10 41.33 38.64 -26.83
C ALA A 10 40.13 37.93 -26.16
N VAL A 11 39.80 38.30 -24.91
CA VAL A 11 38.63 37.78 -24.20
C VAL A 11 37.33 38.18 -24.87
N LEU A 12 37.20 39.42 -25.33
CA LEU A 12 36.06 39.91 -26.07
C LEU A 12 35.88 39.19 -27.41
N ASP A 13 36.98 38.97 -28.17
CA ASP A 13 36.90 38.25 -29.45
C ASP A 13 36.48 36.77 -29.25
N ILE A 14 37.01 36.09 -28.25
CA ILE A 14 36.61 34.74 -27.90
C ILE A 14 35.12 34.70 -27.49
N THR A 15 34.69 35.64 -26.65
CA THR A 15 33.29 35.73 -26.20
C THR A 15 32.35 35.98 -27.36
N ASN A 16 32.70 36.89 -28.29
CA ASN A 16 31.91 37.16 -29.51
C ASN A 16 31.82 35.94 -30.42
N ARG A 17 32.92 35.18 -30.59
CA ARG A 17 32.88 33.93 -31.37
C ARG A 17 32.00 32.86 -30.72
N ILE A 18 32.11 32.67 -29.40
CA ILE A 18 31.23 31.75 -28.67
C ILE A 18 29.76 32.16 -28.83
N PHE A 19 29.47 33.46 -28.72
CA PHE A 19 28.12 33.98 -28.86
C PHE A 19 27.58 33.80 -30.30
N ALA A 20 28.40 34.06 -31.32
CA ALA A 20 28.03 33.82 -32.72
C ALA A 20 27.76 32.33 -32.99
N ILE A 21 28.60 31.42 -32.48
CA ILE A 21 28.40 29.98 -32.61
C ILE A 21 27.12 29.55 -31.88
N ALA A 22 26.84 30.09 -30.70
CA ALA A 22 25.63 29.79 -29.94
C ALA A 22 24.36 30.26 -30.72
N ILE A 23 24.38 31.45 -31.27
CA ILE A 23 23.27 31.96 -32.14
C ILE A 23 23.06 31.08 -33.37
N LEU A 24 24.15 30.75 -34.07
CA LEU A 24 24.07 29.89 -35.25
C LEU A 24 23.54 28.50 -34.89
N GLY A 25 24.04 27.90 -33.80
CA GLY A 25 23.53 26.64 -33.27
C GLY A 25 22.06 26.70 -32.87
N GLY A 26 21.63 27.81 -32.26
CA GLY A 26 20.22 28.08 -31.95
C GLY A 26 19.34 28.16 -33.21
N LEU A 27 19.76 28.88 -34.22
CA LEU A 27 19.02 28.97 -35.49
C LEU A 27 18.93 27.63 -36.19
N VAL A 28 20.01 26.86 -36.25
CA VAL A 28 20.01 25.51 -36.84
C VAL A 28 19.04 24.60 -36.03
N THR A 29 19.07 24.68 -34.71
CA THR A 29 18.17 23.91 -33.85
C THR A 29 16.71 24.27 -34.12
N VAL A 30 16.37 25.55 -34.20
CA VAL A 30 15.01 26.02 -34.54
C VAL A 30 14.57 25.53 -35.90
N LEU A 31 15.46 25.58 -36.92
CA LEU A 31 15.16 25.07 -38.26
C LEU A 31 14.89 23.56 -38.26
N VAL A 32 15.72 22.78 -37.57
CA VAL A 32 15.51 21.33 -37.43
C VAL A 32 14.20 21.03 -36.73
N LEU A 33 13.92 21.72 -35.61
CA LEU A 33 12.66 21.56 -34.88
C LEU A 33 11.45 21.94 -35.74
N TYR A 34 11.55 23.00 -36.55
CA TYR A 34 10.50 23.40 -37.48
C TYR A 34 10.20 22.30 -38.50
N ILE A 35 11.24 21.75 -39.14
CA ILE A 35 11.11 20.68 -40.15
C ILE A 35 10.48 19.41 -39.51
N VAL A 36 10.94 19.04 -38.33
CA VAL A 36 10.40 17.88 -37.56
C VAL A 36 8.92 18.10 -37.26
N ASP A 37 8.54 19.31 -36.81
CA ASP A 37 7.18 19.59 -36.36
C ASP A 37 6.18 19.63 -37.52
N ILE A 38 6.54 20.15 -38.71
CA ILE A 38 5.65 20.15 -39.85
C ILE A 38 5.46 18.77 -40.50
N ASN A 39 6.45 17.88 -40.38
CA ASN A 39 6.41 16.55 -40.99
C ASN A 39 5.76 15.48 -40.10
N GLN A 40 5.68 15.67 -38.78
CA GLN A 40 5.03 14.73 -37.89
C GLN A 40 3.50 14.79 -38.03
N THR A 41 2.81 13.67 -37.68
CA THR A 41 1.34 13.52 -37.83
C THR A 41 0.61 13.32 -36.53
N THR A 42 1.34 13.19 -35.42
CA THR A 42 0.79 12.76 -34.10
C THR A 42 0.25 13.92 -33.28
N GLN A 43 0.78 15.12 -33.42
CA GLN A 43 0.46 16.27 -32.57
C GLN A 43 0.06 17.51 -33.45
N ALA A 44 -1.24 17.74 -33.57
CA ALA A 44 -1.80 18.81 -34.39
C ALA A 44 -1.24 20.21 -34.05
N ILE A 45 -1.11 20.52 -32.74
CA ILE A 45 -0.61 21.82 -32.29
C ILE A 45 0.83 22.05 -32.70
N ARG A 46 1.71 21.06 -32.63
CA ARG A 46 3.10 21.17 -33.11
C ARG A 46 3.15 21.36 -34.64
N LYS A 47 2.25 20.70 -35.37
CA LYS A 47 2.16 20.83 -36.82
C LYS A 47 1.68 22.22 -37.23
N ASN A 48 0.67 22.75 -36.55
CA ASN A 48 0.07 24.07 -36.89
C ASN A 48 0.91 25.24 -36.38
N TYR A 49 1.64 25.05 -35.29
CA TYR A 49 2.51 26.05 -34.67
C TYR A 49 3.90 25.44 -34.39
N PRO A 50 4.71 25.23 -35.47
CA PRO A 50 6.02 24.61 -35.34
C PRO A 50 6.90 25.37 -34.35
N VAL A 51 7.75 24.65 -33.62
CA VAL A 51 8.64 25.16 -32.58
C VAL A 51 7.87 25.67 -31.36
N ILE A 52 7.03 26.68 -31.49
CA ILE A 52 6.29 27.32 -30.38
C ILE A 52 5.28 26.35 -29.74
N GLY A 53 4.63 25.50 -30.54
CA GLY A 53 3.68 24.49 -30.09
C GLY A 53 4.29 23.49 -29.10
N ARG A 54 5.62 23.34 -29.07
CA ARG A 54 6.34 22.51 -28.08
C ARG A 54 6.24 23.04 -26.65
N LEU A 55 6.14 24.38 -26.49
CA LEU A 55 6.00 25.01 -25.18
C LEU A 55 4.73 24.56 -24.47
N ARG A 56 3.62 24.32 -25.21
CA ARG A 56 2.41 23.78 -24.61
C ARG A 56 2.67 22.44 -23.90
N TYR A 57 3.31 21.50 -24.58
CA TYR A 57 3.59 20.17 -24.02
C TYR A 57 4.62 20.24 -22.88
N PHE A 58 5.59 21.13 -22.99
CA PHE A 58 6.53 21.42 -21.91
C PHE A 58 5.78 21.90 -20.64
N PHE A 59 4.93 22.91 -20.76
CA PHE A 59 4.16 23.41 -19.61
C PHE A 59 3.12 22.41 -19.11
N GLU A 60 2.53 21.60 -19.99
CA GLU A 60 1.63 20.52 -19.59
C GLU A 60 2.36 19.49 -18.71
N HIS A 61 3.57 19.10 -19.10
CA HIS A 61 4.43 18.23 -18.30
C HIS A 61 4.86 18.90 -16.99
N MET A 62 5.32 20.13 -17.02
CA MET A 62 5.70 20.91 -15.83
C MET A 62 4.51 21.13 -14.88
N GLY A 63 3.31 21.26 -15.42
CA GLY A 63 2.09 21.48 -14.65
C GLY A 63 1.82 20.41 -13.58
N VAL A 64 2.29 19.17 -13.77
CA VAL A 64 2.20 18.11 -12.76
C VAL A 64 3.02 18.49 -11.53
N PHE A 65 4.25 18.94 -11.71
CA PHE A 65 5.13 19.37 -10.61
C PHE A 65 4.61 20.64 -9.96
N PHE A 66 4.18 21.64 -10.73
CA PHE A 66 3.64 22.87 -10.19
C PHE A 66 2.40 22.64 -9.34
N ARG A 67 1.45 21.81 -9.80
CA ARG A 67 0.27 21.45 -9.00
C ARG A 67 0.64 20.78 -7.71
N GLN A 68 1.59 19.83 -7.73
CA GLN A 68 1.98 19.07 -6.55
C GLN A 68 2.73 19.90 -5.50
N TYR A 69 3.59 20.82 -5.92
CA TYR A 69 4.52 21.52 -5.02
C TYR A 69 4.15 22.97 -4.73
N PHE A 70 3.36 23.62 -5.59
CA PHE A 70 3.10 25.07 -5.47
C PHE A 70 1.61 25.43 -5.39
N PHE A 71 0.71 24.70 -6.03
CA PHE A 71 -0.69 25.09 -6.13
C PHE A 71 -1.66 24.24 -5.32
N ALA A 72 -1.32 23.00 -4.97
CA ALA A 72 -2.16 22.19 -4.10
C ALA A 72 -2.00 22.63 -2.65
N MET A 73 -3.13 22.90 -1.98
CA MET A 73 -3.14 23.13 -0.54
C MET A 73 -2.73 21.86 0.20
N ASP A 74 -2.21 22.01 1.42
CA ASP A 74 -1.62 20.93 2.20
C ASP A 74 -2.54 19.71 2.42
N ARG A 75 -3.87 19.89 2.29
CA ARG A 75 -4.88 18.85 2.54
C ARG A 75 -5.77 18.50 1.34
N GLU A 76 -5.45 18.97 0.14
CA GLU A 76 -6.29 18.80 -1.06
C GLU A 76 -5.78 17.75 -2.05
N GLU A 77 -4.47 17.49 -2.08
CA GLU A 77 -3.86 16.60 -3.06
C GLU A 77 -4.30 15.13 -2.85
N LEU A 78 -4.57 14.43 -3.96
CA LEU A 78 -4.92 13.02 -4.00
C LEU A 78 -3.83 12.20 -4.73
N PRO A 79 -3.67 10.92 -4.42
CA PRO A 79 -4.39 10.11 -3.41
C PRO A 79 -3.98 10.38 -1.95
N PHE A 80 -2.83 11.01 -1.70
CA PHE A 80 -2.36 11.43 -0.39
C PHE A 80 -1.91 12.88 -0.43
N ASN A 81 -2.43 13.66 0.50
CA ASN A 81 -2.10 15.07 0.59
C ASN A 81 -0.73 15.32 1.25
N ARG A 82 -0.24 16.54 1.14
CA ARG A 82 1.06 16.94 1.65
C ARG A 82 1.17 16.78 3.17
N ALA A 83 0.11 17.06 3.92
CA ALA A 83 0.11 16.92 5.38
C ALA A 83 0.34 15.45 5.79
N GLN A 84 -0.33 14.49 5.13
CA GLN A 84 -0.13 13.06 5.37
C GLN A 84 1.29 12.61 5.02
N ARG A 85 1.80 12.99 3.84
CA ARG A 85 3.16 12.62 3.41
C ARG A 85 4.24 13.24 4.31
N SER A 86 4.04 14.48 4.74
CA SER A 86 4.95 15.18 5.64
C SER A 86 4.99 14.53 7.03
N TRP A 87 3.82 14.14 7.57
CA TRP A 87 3.76 13.40 8.81
C TRP A 87 4.54 12.08 8.72
N ILE A 88 4.30 11.27 7.67
CA ILE A 88 5.02 10.00 7.46
C ILE A 88 6.54 10.24 7.35
N ALA A 89 6.95 11.27 6.62
CA ALA A 89 8.36 11.58 6.44
C ALA A 89 9.05 11.98 7.75
N LYS A 90 8.36 12.68 8.67
CA LYS A 90 8.84 12.99 10.02
C LYS A 90 8.88 11.73 10.88
N ALA A 91 7.79 10.98 10.94
CA ALA A 91 7.66 9.72 11.70
C ALA A 91 8.74 8.70 11.31
N ALA A 92 8.99 8.53 10.01
CA ALA A 92 10.02 7.65 9.49
C ALA A 92 11.46 8.08 9.83
N LYS A 93 11.66 9.31 10.25
CA LYS A 93 12.97 9.88 10.64
C LYS A 93 13.06 10.14 12.15
N GLU A 94 12.06 9.75 12.92
CA GLU A 94 11.95 10.02 14.36
C GLU A 94 12.05 11.51 14.70
N LEU A 95 11.59 12.38 13.80
CA LEU A 95 11.54 13.81 14.05
C LEU A 95 10.29 14.15 14.86
N ASP A 96 10.43 15.14 15.73
CA ASP A 96 9.31 15.64 16.53
C ASP A 96 8.13 16.07 15.64
N GLY A 97 6.97 15.49 15.90
CA GLY A 97 5.70 15.78 15.23
C GLY A 97 4.88 16.88 15.89
N THR A 98 5.33 17.42 17.03
CA THR A 98 4.61 18.45 17.79
C THR A 98 4.42 19.72 16.96
N LEU A 99 3.19 20.25 16.96
CA LEU A 99 2.83 21.48 16.25
C LEU A 99 2.36 22.53 17.25
N ALA A 100 2.84 23.77 17.08
CA ALA A 100 2.37 24.93 17.83
C ALA A 100 1.07 25.49 17.23
N PHE A 101 0.38 26.36 17.98
CA PHE A 101 -0.84 27.09 17.64
C PHE A 101 -2.13 26.27 17.48
N GLY A 102 -2.08 24.94 17.52
CA GLY A 102 -3.27 24.10 17.44
C GLY A 102 -3.52 23.48 16.05
N SER A 103 -4.74 22.99 15.85
CA SER A 103 -5.09 22.24 14.63
C SER A 103 -5.10 23.12 13.37
N THR A 104 -4.48 22.62 12.31
CA THR A 104 -4.57 23.20 10.96
C THR A 104 -5.63 22.50 10.10
N ARG A 105 -6.43 21.60 10.70
CA ARG A 105 -7.51 20.87 10.05
C ARG A 105 -8.86 21.47 10.45
N PRO A 106 -9.76 21.78 9.49
CA PRO A 106 -11.17 22.01 9.81
C PRO A 106 -11.74 20.72 10.42
N LEU A 107 -12.53 20.85 11.49
CA LEU A 107 -13.11 19.70 12.21
C LEU A 107 -14.61 19.53 11.98
N ASP A 108 -15.14 20.11 10.90
CA ASP A 108 -16.56 20.22 10.58
C ASP A 108 -16.93 19.62 9.23
N LYS A 109 -16.00 19.02 8.52
CA LYS A 109 -16.26 18.45 7.19
C LYS A 109 -16.98 17.09 7.30
N PRO A 110 -18.05 16.86 6.51
CA PRO A 110 -18.70 15.55 6.44
C PRO A 110 -17.69 14.42 6.15
N GLY A 111 -17.78 13.36 6.95
CA GLY A 111 -16.87 12.23 6.89
C GLY A 111 -15.63 12.34 7.80
N ASP A 112 -15.38 13.49 8.43
CA ASP A 112 -14.32 13.64 9.42
C ASP A 112 -14.63 12.81 10.67
N ILE A 113 -13.65 12.02 11.09
CA ILE A 113 -13.72 11.22 12.33
C ILE A 113 -12.84 11.90 13.39
N PHE A 114 -13.33 11.95 14.61
CA PHE A 114 -12.60 12.38 15.79
C PHE A 114 -12.95 11.51 16.99
N PHE A 115 -12.02 11.47 17.96
CA PHE A 115 -12.11 10.60 19.13
C PHE A 115 -12.61 11.39 20.34
N LEU A 116 -13.29 10.70 21.24
CA LEU A 116 -13.79 11.26 22.48
C LEU A 116 -12.76 11.03 23.58
N ASN A 117 -12.32 12.09 24.22
CA ASN A 117 -11.46 11.98 25.39
C ASN A 117 -12.24 11.58 26.63
N ALA A 118 -11.63 10.77 27.47
CA ALA A 118 -12.16 10.44 28.79
C ALA A 118 -11.99 11.63 29.75
N GLY A 119 -12.90 11.74 30.75
CA GLY A 119 -12.74 12.69 31.84
C GLY A 119 -11.60 12.30 32.81
N PHE A 120 -11.31 11.01 32.88
CA PHE A 120 -10.27 10.41 33.74
C PHE A 120 -9.47 9.40 32.90
N PRO A 121 -8.51 9.84 32.08
CA PRO A 121 -7.66 8.94 31.32
C PRO A 121 -6.72 8.15 32.25
N PRO A 122 -6.25 6.95 31.83
CA PRO A 122 -5.31 6.17 32.62
C PRO A 122 -3.99 6.91 32.83
N THR A 123 -3.37 6.67 33.99
CA THR A 123 -2.03 7.19 34.31
C THR A 123 -0.93 6.36 33.65
N ASP A 124 0.28 6.90 33.57
CA ASP A 124 1.44 6.19 33.01
C ASP A 124 1.76 4.91 33.82
N GLU A 125 1.53 4.91 35.14
CA GLU A 125 1.71 3.74 36.00
C GLU A 125 0.69 2.64 35.69
N GLU A 126 -0.58 3.00 35.48
CA GLU A 126 -1.64 2.07 35.10
C GLU A 126 -1.36 1.45 33.71
N ILE A 127 -0.96 2.28 32.76
CA ILE A 127 -0.58 1.83 31.40
C ILE A 127 0.61 0.86 31.46
N ALA A 128 1.65 1.20 32.24
CA ALA A 128 2.84 0.37 32.37
C ALA A 128 2.56 -0.98 33.07
N ALA A 129 1.54 -1.04 33.91
CA ALA A 129 1.12 -2.26 34.59
C ALA A 129 0.19 -3.15 33.74
N HIS A 130 -0.31 -2.65 32.60
CA HIS A 130 -1.23 -3.38 31.73
C HIS A 130 -0.50 -4.24 30.71
N ASP A 131 -0.85 -5.51 30.63
CA ASP A 131 -0.32 -6.41 29.61
C ASP A 131 -0.98 -6.10 28.25
N LYS A 132 -0.16 -6.00 27.20
CA LYS A 132 -0.65 -5.77 25.83
C LYS A 132 -1.49 -6.96 25.36
N ILE A 133 -2.64 -6.66 24.76
CA ILE A 133 -3.58 -7.65 24.25
C ILE A 133 -3.09 -8.16 22.89
N PRO A 134 -2.69 -9.45 22.74
CA PRO A 134 -2.31 -9.98 21.45
C PRO A 134 -3.54 -10.33 20.60
N VAL A 135 -3.38 -10.32 19.28
CA VAL A 135 -4.34 -10.89 18.34
C VAL A 135 -3.90 -12.31 17.98
N ILE A 136 -4.75 -13.29 18.27
CA ILE A 136 -4.47 -14.71 17.96
C ILE A 136 -5.26 -15.09 16.70
N TYR A 137 -4.53 -15.49 15.66
CA TYR A 137 -5.10 -15.97 14.40
C TYR A 137 -5.14 -17.51 14.42
N GLY A 138 -6.28 -18.10 14.06
CA GLY A 138 -6.46 -19.53 13.98
C GLY A 138 -6.53 -20.26 15.33
N ASP A 139 -6.83 -19.52 16.41
CA ASP A 139 -6.94 -20.07 17.77
C ASP A 139 -7.98 -21.20 17.83
N GLY A 140 -7.54 -22.39 18.26
CA GLY A 140 -8.36 -23.59 18.35
C GLY A 140 -8.72 -24.25 17.00
N TYR A 141 -8.22 -23.71 15.85
CA TYR A 141 -8.59 -24.21 14.51
C TYR A 141 -7.39 -24.47 13.59
N ALA A 142 -6.30 -23.75 13.75
CA ALA A 142 -5.04 -24.06 13.07
C ALA A 142 -4.15 -24.89 14.00
N GLU A 143 -3.35 -25.79 13.43
CA GLU A 143 -2.39 -26.61 14.18
C GLU A 143 -1.29 -25.75 14.83
N GLN A 144 -0.93 -24.66 14.14
CA GLN A 144 0.06 -23.68 14.57
C GLN A 144 -0.56 -22.27 14.55
N PRO A 145 -1.35 -21.89 15.56
CA PRO A 145 -1.92 -20.56 15.67
C PRO A 145 -0.83 -19.49 15.66
N TYR A 146 -1.14 -18.31 15.13
CA TYR A 146 -0.21 -17.19 15.11
C TYR A 146 -0.61 -16.11 16.10
N VAL A 147 0.28 -15.77 17.02
CA VAL A 147 0.10 -14.71 18.02
C VAL A 147 0.81 -13.45 17.53
N SER A 148 0.05 -12.40 17.23
CA SER A 148 0.56 -11.09 16.84
C SER A 148 0.45 -10.10 17.99
N HIS A 149 1.55 -9.43 18.32
CA HIS A 149 1.59 -8.34 19.30
C HIS A 149 1.49 -6.95 18.61
N SER A 150 1.18 -6.92 17.32
CA SER A 150 1.07 -5.67 16.58
C SER A 150 -0.26 -5.55 15.87
N PHE A 151 -0.99 -4.48 16.16
CA PHE A 151 -2.20 -4.12 15.43
C PHE A 151 -1.88 -3.41 14.09
N PHE A 152 -0.62 -3.06 13.80
CA PHE A 152 -0.24 -2.31 12.60
C PHE A 152 0.91 -2.99 11.84
N ASN A 153 0.68 -3.34 10.57
CA ASN A 153 1.56 -4.23 9.82
C ASN A 153 1.69 -3.84 8.35
N ILE A 154 2.64 -4.50 7.63
CA ILE A 154 2.91 -4.25 6.22
C ILE A 154 1.93 -5.04 5.35
N SER A 155 1.11 -4.32 4.57
CA SER A 155 0.18 -4.90 3.59
C SER A 155 0.91 -5.54 2.40
N ALA A 156 0.17 -6.37 1.66
CA ALA A 156 0.65 -7.11 0.50
C ALA A 156 1.31 -6.23 -0.58
N MET A 157 2.58 -6.49 -0.84
CA MET A 157 3.37 -5.84 -1.88
C MET A 157 4.32 -6.85 -2.52
N SER A 158 4.06 -7.24 -3.77
CA SER A 158 4.82 -8.29 -4.43
C SER A 158 6.23 -7.85 -4.86
N PHE A 159 7.19 -8.77 -4.74
CA PHE A 159 8.44 -8.66 -5.49
C PHE A 159 8.14 -8.73 -6.99
N GLY A 160 8.65 -7.79 -7.73
CA GLY A 160 8.29 -7.52 -9.12
C GLY A 160 7.48 -6.25 -9.26
N ALA A 161 6.47 -6.00 -8.42
CA ALA A 161 5.91 -4.65 -8.26
C ALA A 161 6.92 -3.73 -7.56
N LEU A 162 7.52 -4.19 -6.46
CA LEU A 162 8.61 -3.52 -5.76
C LEU A 162 9.96 -4.09 -6.18
N SER A 163 10.99 -3.27 -6.03
CA SER A 163 12.38 -3.62 -6.28
C SER A 163 12.97 -4.50 -5.17
N GLU A 164 14.09 -5.16 -5.47
CA GLU A 164 14.86 -5.92 -4.50
C GLU A 164 15.26 -5.09 -3.26
N PRO A 165 15.91 -3.91 -3.40
CA PRO A 165 16.29 -3.13 -2.22
C PRO A 165 15.09 -2.66 -1.40
N ALA A 166 13.92 -2.43 -2.02
CA ALA A 166 12.71 -2.07 -1.30
C ALA A 166 12.18 -3.24 -0.46
N ILE A 167 12.10 -4.45 -1.01
CA ILE A 167 11.65 -5.65 -0.26
C ILE A 167 12.64 -5.97 0.87
N LYS A 168 13.95 -5.90 0.63
CA LYS A 168 14.97 -6.08 1.68
C LYS A 168 14.78 -5.08 2.83
N ALA A 169 14.58 -3.81 2.52
CA ALA A 169 14.32 -2.78 3.52
C ALA A 169 13.03 -3.05 4.33
N LEU A 170 11.97 -3.51 3.67
CA LEU A 170 10.71 -3.88 4.33
C LEU A 170 10.90 -5.09 5.26
N SER A 171 11.61 -6.14 4.82
CA SER A 171 11.90 -7.33 5.63
C SER A 171 12.69 -6.96 6.89
N MET A 172 13.79 -6.23 6.73
CA MET A 172 14.63 -5.80 7.86
C MET A 172 13.88 -4.83 8.79
N GLY A 173 13.10 -3.90 8.24
CA GLY A 173 12.32 -2.95 9.02
C GLY A 173 11.17 -3.62 9.77
N ALA A 174 10.50 -4.61 9.16
CA ALA A 174 9.48 -5.42 9.80
C ALA A 174 10.02 -6.16 11.01
N HIS A 175 11.19 -6.80 10.85
CA HIS A 175 11.89 -7.45 11.97
C HIS A 175 12.20 -6.47 13.11
N LYS A 176 12.79 -5.31 12.80
CA LYS A 176 13.14 -4.27 13.79
C LYS A 176 11.92 -3.71 14.53
N ALA A 177 10.73 -3.73 13.92
CA ALA A 177 9.51 -3.20 14.49
C ALA A 177 8.61 -4.26 15.14
N GLY A 178 8.93 -5.56 15.00
CA GLY A 178 8.10 -6.67 15.47
C GLY A 178 6.73 -6.71 14.78
N ILE A 179 6.72 -6.54 13.46
CA ILE A 179 5.52 -6.56 12.61
C ILE A 179 5.69 -7.56 11.48
N TRP A 180 4.59 -8.02 10.87
CA TRP A 180 4.69 -8.91 9.71
C TRP A 180 4.87 -8.16 8.39
N LEU A 181 5.40 -8.88 7.41
CA LEU A 181 5.46 -8.50 6.00
C LEU A 181 4.59 -9.45 5.18
N ASN A 182 3.66 -8.93 4.37
CA ASN A 182 2.88 -9.74 3.42
C ASN A 182 3.58 -9.78 2.06
N THR A 183 3.79 -10.98 1.50
CA THR A 183 4.53 -11.19 0.24
C THR A 183 3.85 -10.57 -0.99
N GLY A 184 2.54 -10.32 -0.92
CA GLY A 184 1.75 -10.06 -2.11
C GLY A 184 1.66 -11.31 -3.02
N GLU A 185 0.95 -11.17 -4.13
CA GLU A 185 0.60 -12.29 -5.04
C GLU A 185 1.74 -12.81 -5.92
N GLY A 186 2.95 -12.27 -5.77
CA GLY A 186 4.10 -12.60 -6.63
C GLY A 186 4.91 -13.83 -6.22
N GLY A 187 4.50 -14.55 -5.17
CA GLY A 187 5.30 -15.59 -4.53
C GLY A 187 6.32 -15.02 -3.52
N MET A 188 6.97 -15.89 -2.77
CA MET A 188 7.98 -15.53 -1.78
C MET A 188 9.37 -15.55 -2.40
N ALA A 189 9.92 -14.38 -2.71
CA ALA A 189 11.30 -14.24 -3.14
C ALA A 189 12.27 -14.29 -1.95
N PRO A 190 13.57 -14.65 -2.15
CA PRO A 190 14.57 -14.66 -1.07
C PRO A 190 14.68 -13.35 -0.31
N HIS A 191 14.33 -12.25 -0.95
CA HIS A 191 14.40 -10.90 -0.36
C HIS A 191 13.37 -10.66 0.75
N HIS A 192 12.27 -11.40 0.80
CA HIS A 192 11.27 -11.33 1.89
C HIS A 192 11.81 -11.90 3.21
N THR A 193 12.81 -12.78 3.14
CA THR A 193 13.44 -13.44 4.28
C THR A 193 14.85 -12.92 4.57
N THR A 194 15.18 -11.70 4.12
CA THR A 194 16.47 -11.05 4.39
C THR A 194 16.72 -10.87 5.90
N ALA A 195 15.67 -10.65 6.67
CA ALA A 195 15.70 -10.66 8.13
C ALA A 195 14.64 -11.65 8.66
N PRO A 196 14.77 -12.14 9.91
CA PRO A 196 13.82 -13.08 10.50
C PRO A 196 12.53 -12.38 10.97
N CYS A 197 11.82 -11.70 10.04
CA CYS A 197 10.50 -11.15 10.29
C CYS A 197 9.42 -12.20 10.05
N ASP A 198 8.25 -12.00 10.65
CA ASP A 198 7.07 -12.79 10.34
C ASP A 198 6.55 -12.46 8.95
N VAL A 199 6.19 -13.50 8.19
CA VAL A 199 5.75 -13.39 6.80
C VAL A 199 4.33 -13.95 6.65
N ILE A 200 3.47 -13.20 5.98
CA ILE A 200 2.17 -13.67 5.51
C ILE A 200 2.32 -13.99 4.04
N PHE A 201 2.09 -15.23 3.66
CA PHE A 201 2.15 -15.65 2.26
C PHE A 201 0.81 -15.44 1.57
N GLN A 202 0.79 -14.65 0.48
CA GLN A 202 -0.43 -14.41 -0.26
C GLN A 202 -0.54 -15.30 -1.50
N ILE A 203 -1.62 -16.08 -1.57
CA ILE A 203 -1.98 -16.89 -2.74
C ILE A 203 -2.89 -16.06 -3.65
N GLY A 204 -2.33 -15.52 -4.73
CA GLY A 204 -3.10 -14.83 -5.77
C GLY A 204 -3.75 -15.79 -6.76
N THR A 205 -4.56 -15.25 -7.67
CA THR A 205 -5.32 -16.04 -8.66
C THR A 205 -4.46 -16.86 -9.62
N ALA A 206 -3.18 -16.49 -9.82
CA ALA A 206 -2.20 -17.25 -10.58
C ALA A 206 -1.39 -18.23 -9.71
N LYS A 207 -1.59 -18.25 -8.39
CA LYS A 207 -0.94 -19.16 -7.43
C LYS A 207 0.61 -19.15 -7.50
N TYR A 208 1.22 -18.00 -7.85
CA TYR A 208 2.67 -17.89 -7.96
C TYR A 208 3.38 -18.32 -6.67
N GLY A 209 4.45 -19.10 -6.83
CA GLY A 209 5.23 -19.70 -5.74
C GLY A 209 4.68 -21.02 -5.21
N VAL A 210 3.39 -21.32 -5.41
CA VAL A 210 2.74 -22.56 -4.97
C VAL A 210 1.98 -23.27 -6.11
N ARG A 211 2.28 -22.95 -7.36
CA ARG A 211 1.67 -23.58 -8.54
C ARG A 211 2.54 -24.66 -9.14
N ASP A 212 1.90 -25.64 -9.78
CA ASP A 212 2.55 -26.59 -10.68
C ASP A 212 2.79 -25.98 -12.09
N GLU A 213 3.32 -26.76 -13.02
CA GLU A 213 3.58 -26.33 -14.40
C GLU A 213 2.29 -26.01 -15.17
N GLN A 214 1.17 -26.62 -14.79
CA GLN A 214 -0.16 -26.43 -15.40
C GLN A 214 -0.90 -25.24 -14.78
N GLY A 215 -0.37 -24.64 -13.70
CA GLY A 215 -0.94 -23.52 -13.00
C GLY A 215 -1.93 -23.88 -11.88
N ASN A 216 -2.05 -25.15 -11.53
CA ASN A 216 -2.85 -25.62 -10.41
C ASN A 216 -2.09 -25.46 -9.09
N LEU A 217 -2.80 -25.55 -7.96
CA LEU A 217 -2.17 -25.55 -6.64
C LEU A 217 -1.32 -26.82 -6.45
N SER A 218 -0.03 -26.66 -6.17
CA SER A 218 0.88 -27.74 -5.82
C SER A 218 0.93 -27.92 -4.32
N LEU A 219 0.40 -29.03 -3.82
CA LEU A 219 0.41 -29.34 -2.39
C LEU A 219 1.84 -29.52 -1.84
N ASP A 220 2.76 -30.08 -2.63
CA ASP A 220 4.15 -30.25 -2.22
C ASP A 220 4.87 -28.91 -2.01
N ARG A 221 4.67 -27.95 -2.94
CA ARG A 221 5.21 -26.61 -2.79
C ARG A 221 4.56 -25.87 -1.63
N LEU A 222 3.25 -26.04 -1.44
CA LEU A 222 2.51 -25.45 -0.33
C LEU A 222 3.01 -26.00 1.00
N LYS A 223 3.22 -27.31 1.11
CA LYS A 223 3.78 -27.97 2.31
C LYS A 223 5.20 -27.49 2.59
N THR A 224 6.05 -27.42 1.56
CA THR A 224 7.42 -26.91 1.70
C THR A 224 7.42 -25.46 2.23
N LEU A 225 6.53 -24.62 1.71
CA LEU A 225 6.40 -23.24 2.15
C LEU A 225 5.82 -23.14 3.56
N GLY A 226 4.84 -23.99 3.90
CA GLY A 226 4.25 -24.10 5.24
C GLY A 226 5.28 -24.52 6.29
N ALA A 227 6.28 -25.32 5.94
CA ALA A 227 7.36 -25.70 6.84
C ALA A 227 8.36 -24.56 7.15
N ASN A 228 8.32 -23.44 6.38
CA ASN A 228 9.18 -22.30 6.68
C ASN A 228 8.73 -21.60 7.97
N PRO A 229 9.61 -21.48 9.00
CA PRO A 229 9.23 -20.91 10.30
C PRO A 229 8.88 -19.42 10.25
N GLN A 230 9.33 -18.68 9.23
CA GLN A 230 8.98 -17.27 9.06
C GLN A 230 7.57 -17.09 8.47
N VAL A 231 7.04 -18.06 7.72
CA VAL A 231 5.68 -18.00 7.20
C VAL A 231 4.71 -18.32 8.33
N LYS A 232 3.92 -17.35 8.75
CA LYS A 232 3.00 -17.46 9.88
C LYS A 232 1.55 -17.72 9.49
N MET A 233 1.12 -17.15 8.38
CA MET A 233 -0.26 -17.25 7.88
C MET A 233 -0.29 -17.34 6.36
N PHE A 234 -1.39 -17.82 5.82
CA PHE A 234 -1.70 -17.84 4.39
C PHE A 234 -2.92 -16.98 4.10
N GLU A 235 -2.83 -16.12 3.08
CA GLU A 235 -3.92 -15.22 2.66
C GLU A 235 -4.33 -15.52 1.23
N ILE A 236 -5.55 -16.02 1.02
CA ILE A 236 -6.13 -16.28 -0.30
C ILE A 236 -6.72 -14.99 -0.82
N LYS A 237 -6.13 -14.43 -1.86
CA LYS A 237 -6.58 -13.15 -2.42
C LYS A 237 -7.65 -13.37 -3.50
N LEU A 238 -8.88 -12.99 -3.20
CA LEU A 238 -10.00 -13.00 -4.14
C LEU A 238 -10.03 -11.73 -5.00
N SER A 239 -9.77 -10.57 -4.39
CA SER A 239 -9.68 -9.28 -5.07
C SER A 239 -8.80 -8.28 -4.32
N GLN A 240 -8.56 -7.11 -4.92
CA GLN A 240 -7.80 -6.02 -4.30
C GLN A 240 -8.40 -4.67 -4.64
N GLY A 241 -8.11 -3.64 -3.83
CA GLY A 241 -8.43 -2.25 -4.10
C GLY A 241 -7.96 -1.76 -5.47
N ALA A 242 -8.56 -0.69 -5.97
CA ALA A 242 -8.34 -0.07 -7.27
C ALA A 242 -8.74 -0.90 -8.50
N LYS A 243 -8.82 -2.23 -8.42
CA LYS A 243 -9.19 -3.08 -9.57
C LYS A 243 -9.85 -4.39 -9.15
N PRO A 244 -10.99 -4.35 -8.42
CA PRO A 244 -11.74 -5.57 -8.13
C PRO A 244 -12.17 -6.27 -9.43
N GLY A 245 -12.07 -7.61 -9.48
CA GLY A 245 -12.44 -8.39 -10.66
C GLY A 245 -11.47 -8.31 -11.84
N LYS A 246 -10.28 -7.74 -11.66
CA LYS A 246 -9.22 -7.72 -12.66
C LYS A 246 -7.93 -8.28 -12.10
N GLY A 247 -7.33 -9.22 -12.80
CA GLY A 247 -6.06 -9.85 -12.44
C GLY A 247 -4.88 -8.88 -12.44
N GLY A 248 -3.78 -9.32 -11.84
CA GLY A 248 -2.51 -8.59 -11.83
C GLY A 248 -1.84 -8.62 -13.21
N ILE A 249 -1.15 -7.53 -13.55
CA ILE A 249 -0.28 -7.43 -14.73
C ILE A 249 1.08 -6.94 -14.26
N LEU A 250 2.14 -7.70 -14.60
CA LEU A 250 3.52 -7.24 -14.48
C LEU A 250 4.11 -7.18 -15.89
N PRO A 251 4.53 -6.00 -16.37
CA PRO A 251 5.11 -5.85 -17.70
C PRO A 251 6.39 -6.65 -17.90
N ALA A 252 6.64 -7.11 -19.12
CA ALA A 252 7.78 -7.95 -19.49
C ALA A 252 9.14 -7.39 -19.07
N GLU A 253 9.31 -6.05 -19.18
CA GLU A 253 10.55 -5.35 -18.80
C GLU A 253 10.85 -5.45 -17.29
N LYS A 254 9.86 -5.80 -16.48
CA LYS A 254 10.01 -5.99 -15.02
C LYS A 254 10.23 -7.46 -14.64
N VAL A 255 10.03 -8.41 -15.56
CA VAL A 255 10.16 -9.84 -15.30
C VAL A 255 11.61 -10.27 -15.47
N THR A 256 12.40 -10.07 -14.41
CA THR A 256 13.78 -10.54 -14.29
C THR A 256 13.84 -12.05 -14.05
N GLU A 257 15.04 -12.65 -14.13
CA GLU A 257 15.25 -14.09 -13.87
C GLU A 257 14.76 -14.52 -12.48
N ILE A 258 15.05 -13.73 -11.44
CA ILE A 258 14.61 -14.03 -10.06
C ILE A 258 13.08 -13.98 -9.97
N ILE A 259 12.44 -13.02 -10.63
CA ILE A 259 10.98 -12.89 -10.64
C ILE A 259 10.37 -14.07 -11.40
N ALA A 260 10.95 -14.44 -12.55
CA ALA A 260 10.52 -15.57 -13.36
C ALA A 260 10.58 -16.88 -12.56
N THR A 261 11.70 -17.13 -11.89
CA THR A 261 11.89 -18.30 -11.03
C THR A 261 10.92 -18.29 -9.85
N THR A 262 10.77 -17.16 -9.15
CA THR A 262 9.86 -17.03 -7.99
C THR A 262 8.40 -17.30 -8.39
N ARG A 263 7.99 -16.86 -9.57
CA ARG A 263 6.61 -17.00 -10.07
C ARG A 263 6.36 -18.33 -10.81
N GLY A 264 7.40 -19.01 -11.25
CA GLY A 264 7.30 -20.17 -12.13
C GLY A 264 6.76 -19.78 -13.51
N ILE A 265 7.34 -18.73 -14.14
CA ILE A 265 6.95 -18.21 -15.46
C ILE A 265 8.19 -17.94 -16.33
N PRO A 266 8.05 -17.83 -17.67
CA PRO A 266 9.15 -17.45 -18.54
C PRO A 266 9.63 -16.01 -18.26
N MET A 267 10.96 -15.79 -18.34
CA MET A 267 11.56 -14.46 -18.22
C MET A 267 11.21 -13.60 -19.44
N GLY A 268 11.09 -12.28 -19.23
CA GLY A 268 10.90 -11.30 -20.31
C GLY A 268 9.53 -11.36 -20.98
N GLN A 269 8.55 -12.01 -20.38
CA GLN A 269 7.16 -12.04 -20.83
C GLN A 269 6.24 -11.36 -19.82
N ASN A 270 5.11 -10.82 -20.30
CA ASN A 270 4.10 -10.24 -19.43
C ASN A 270 3.55 -11.32 -18.48
N SER A 271 3.58 -11.04 -17.18
CA SER A 271 2.97 -11.91 -16.17
C SER A 271 1.53 -11.44 -15.90
N ILE A 272 0.56 -12.22 -16.35
CA ILE A 272 -0.87 -11.91 -16.27
C ILE A 272 -1.54 -12.94 -15.37
N SER A 273 -2.26 -12.46 -14.35
CA SER A 273 -3.04 -13.30 -13.45
C SER A 273 -4.50 -13.35 -13.90
N PRO A 274 -5.21 -14.49 -13.73
CA PRO A 274 -6.65 -14.59 -13.97
C PRO A 274 -7.46 -13.58 -13.14
N ASN A 275 -8.66 -13.22 -13.61
CA ASN A 275 -9.55 -12.29 -12.92
C ASN A 275 -10.10 -12.84 -11.58
N ARG A 276 -10.20 -14.18 -11.48
CA ARG A 276 -10.55 -14.92 -10.26
C ARG A 276 -9.74 -16.21 -10.19
N HIS A 277 -9.75 -16.87 -9.03
CA HIS A 277 -9.21 -18.23 -8.93
C HIS A 277 -10.02 -19.17 -9.83
N PRO A 278 -9.37 -19.89 -10.76
CA PRO A 278 -10.07 -20.86 -11.62
C PRO A 278 -10.79 -21.96 -10.84
N ASP A 279 -10.24 -22.32 -9.68
CA ASP A 279 -10.72 -23.41 -8.82
C ASP A 279 -11.83 -22.98 -7.86
N ILE A 280 -12.10 -21.68 -7.73
CA ILE A 280 -13.09 -21.13 -6.78
C ILE A 280 -14.24 -20.54 -7.59
N ARG A 281 -15.41 -21.23 -7.59
CA ARG A 281 -16.61 -20.84 -8.34
C ARG A 281 -17.82 -20.62 -7.44
N SER A 282 -17.75 -21.10 -6.20
CA SER A 282 -18.79 -21.05 -5.19
C SER A 282 -18.21 -20.85 -3.79
N SER A 283 -19.07 -20.59 -2.81
CA SER A 283 -18.68 -20.55 -1.40
C SER A 283 -18.11 -21.90 -0.92
N ASP A 284 -18.67 -23.02 -1.39
CA ASP A 284 -18.14 -24.35 -1.06
C ASP A 284 -16.74 -24.57 -1.60
N ASP A 285 -16.45 -24.18 -2.86
CA ASP A 285 -15.11 -24.26 -3.42
C ASP A 285 -14.11 -23.41 -2.60
N LEU A 286 -14.54 -22.21 -2.18
CA LEU A 286 -13.72 -21.34 -1.36
C LEU A 286 -13.40 -21.97 0.00
N LEU A 287 -14.40 -22.55 0.67
CA LEU A 287 -14.21 -23.23 1.95
C LEU A 287 -13.31 -24.47 1.80
N ASN A 288 -13.47 -25.23 0.72
CA ASN A 288 -12.58 -26.36 0.41
C ASN A 288 -11.15 -25.91 0.15
N PHE A 289 -10.95 -24.78 -0.53
CA PHE A 289 -9.63 -24.23 -0.79
C PHE A 289 -8.96 -23.75 0.50
N ILE A 290 -9.71 -23.07 1.40
CA ILE A 290 -9.25 -22.67 2.73
C ILE A 290 -8.82 -23.89 3.54
N ASP A 291 -9.66 -24.92 3.59
CA ASP A 291 -9.37 -26.15 4.32
C ASP A 291 -8.13 -26.86 3.77
N THR A 292 -8.00 -26.95 2.45
CA THR A 292 -6.82 -27.52 1.77
C THR A 292 -5.54 -26.78 2.17
N VAL A 293 -5.56 -25.44 2.17
CA VAL A 293 -4.38 -24.64 2.54
C VAL A 293 -4.07 -24.82 4.02
N ARG A 294 -5.07 -24.71 4.90
CA ARG A 294 -4.90 -24.85 6.35
C ARG A 294 -4.40 -26.23 6.74
N SER A 295 -5.03 -27.30 6.24
CA SER A 295 -4.65 -28.67 6.59
C SER A 295 -3.28 -29.07 6.04
N THR A 296 -2.91 -28.59 4.84
CA THR A 296 -1.59 -28.86 4.24
C THR A 296 -0.45 -28.15 5.00
N THR A 297 -0.71 -26.94 5.51
CA THR A 297 0.33 -26.11 6.12
C THR A 297 0.33 -26.12 7.64
N GLY A 298 -0.78 -26.52 8.25
CA GLY A 298 -1.01 -26.41 9.71
C GLY A 298 -1.19 -24.97 10.21
N LYS A 299 -1.25 -23.96 9.31
CA LYS A 299 -1.21 -22.54 9.67
C LYS A 299 -2.52 -21.82 9.40
N PRO A 300 -2.79 -20.70 10.12
CA PRO A 300 -3.99 -19.91 9.91
C PRO A 300 -4.12 -19.50 8.44
N THR A 301 -5.32 -19.66 7.90
CA THR A 301 -5.65 -19.37 6.51
C THR A 301 -6.83 -18.43 6.43
N GLY A 302 -6.62 -17.26 5.84
CA GLY A 302 -7.63 -16.25 5.65
C GLY A 302 -7.87 -15.90 4.19
N ILE A 303 -8.79 -14.96 3.98
CA ILE A 303 -9.14 -14.46 2.66
C ILE A 303 -8.98 -12.93 2.61
N LYS A 304 -8.68 -12.41 1.40
CA LYS A 304 -8.64 -10.97 1.15
C LYS A 304 -9.55 -10.59 -0.01
N PHE A 305 -10.38 -9.57 0.20
CA PHE A 305 -11.25 -9.04 -0.85
C PHE A 305 -11.58 -7.55 -0.67
N VAL A 306 -12.11 -6.96 -1.75
CA VAL A 306 -12.85 -5.68 -1.73
C VAL A 306 -14.32 -6.01 -1.69
N LEU A 307 -15.06 -5.44 -0.75
CA LEU A 307 -16.50 -5.60 -0.69
C LEU A 307 -17.17 -4.69 -1.74
N GLY A 308 -18.13 -5.25 -2.44
CA GLY A 308 -19.08 -4.56 -3.31
C GLY A 308 -20.46 -5.08 -3.03
N GLN A 309 -20.94 -6.02 -3.87
CA GLN A 309 -22.18 -6.77 -3.57
C GLN A 309 -21.98 -7.62 -2.32
N THR A 310 -23.01 -7.72 -1.48
CA THR A 310 -22.92 -8.41 -0.18
C THR A 310 -23.48 -9.83 -0.20
N ASP A 311 -24.27 -10.20 -1.21
CA ASP A 311 -25.01 -11.46 -1.27
C ASP A 311 -24.08 -12.69 -1.20
N TRP A 312 -22.95 -12.63 -1.88
CA TRP A 312 -21.97 -13.72 -1.84
C TRP A 312 -21.36 -13.92 -0.44
N LEU A 313 -21.25 -12.84 0.35
CA LEU A 313 -20.78 -12.94 1.72
C LEU A 313 -21.84 -13.57 2.63
N ASP A 314 -23.12 -13.23 2.44
CA ASP A 314 -24.22 -13.86 3.16
C ASP A 314 -24.32 -15.35 2.82
N ASP A 315 -24.13 -15.71 1.54
CA ASP A 315 -24.04 -17.10 1.07
C ASP A 315 -22.86 -17.82 1.74
N LEU A 316 -21.67 -17.22 1.76
CA LEU A 316 -20.50 -17.78 2.44
C LEU A 316 -20.76 -18.03 3.94
N LEU A 317 -21.36 -17.07 4.64
CA LEU A 317 -21.67 -17.21 6.07
C LEU A 317 -22.68 -18.34 6.29
N THR A 318 -23.66 -18.47 5.43
CA THR A 318 -24.64 -19.57 5.46
C THR A 318 -23.98 -20.94 5.28
N HIS A 319 -23.04 -21.06 4.33
CA HIS A 319 -22.28 -22.28 4.10
C HIS A 319 -21.37 -22.61 5.30
N ILE A 320 -20.73 -21.61 5.92
CA ILE A 320 -19.96 -21.81 7.15
C ILE A 320 -20.82 -22.34 8.27
N GLN A 321 -22.02 -21.78 8.47
CA GLN A 321 -22.94 -22.26 9.50
C GLN A 321 -23.41 -23.71 9.24
N ALA A 322 -23.68 -24.05 7.99
CA ALA A 322 -24.09 -25.41 7.60
C ALA A 322 -22.95 -26.43 7.74
N ARG A 323 -21.71 -26.07 7.43
CA ARG A 323 -20.52 -26.96 7.51
C ARG A 323 -19.92 -27.01 8.90
N GLY A 324 -20.25 -26.05 9.76
CA GLY A 324 -19.67 -25.84 11.08
C GLY A 324 -18.57 -24.78 11.10
N VAL A 325 -18.43 -24.11 12.22
CA VAL A 325 -17.52 -22.95 12.43
C VAL A 325 -16.03 -23.25 12.14
N ALA A 326 -15.63 -24.52 12.19
CA ALA A 326 -14.26 -24.92 11.86
C ALA A 326 -13.91 -24.67 10.38
N SER A 327 -14.91 -24.65 9.48
CA SER A 327 -14.72 -24.40 8.05
C SER A 327 -14.42 -22.92 7.74
N ALA A 328 -14.69 -22.01 8.67
CA ALA A 328 -14.51 -20.57 8.47
C ALA A 328 -13.03 -20.20 8.22
N PRO A 329 -12.75 -19.14 7.46
CA PRO A 329 -11.41 -18.56 7.40
C PRO A 329 -10.97 -18.07 8.80
N ASP A 330 -9.68 -18.09 9.08
CA ASP A 330 -9.15 -17.63 10.35
C ASP A 330 -9.12 -16.11 10.45
N PHE A 331 -9.05 -15.44 9.30
CA PHE A 331 -9.13 -13.98 9.18
C PHE A 331 -9.68 -13.54 7.82
N ILE A 332 -10.19 -12.31 7.80
CA ILE A 332 -10.60 -11.62 6.59
C ILE A 332 -9.84 -10.31 6.50
N THR A 333 -9.08 -10.11 5.42
CA THR A 333 -8.49 -8.82 5.08
C THR A 333 -9.42 -8.06 4.15
N LEU A 334 -10.01 -6.98 4.67
CA LEU A 334 -10.83 -6.05 3.87
C LEU A 334 -9.96 -5.01 3.21
N ASP A 335 -9.85 -5.08 1.88
CA ASP A 335 -9.14 -4.07 1.11
C ASP A 335 -10.09 -2.96 0.66
N SER A 336 -9.64 -1.73 0.72
CA SER A 336 -10.45 -0.56 0.35
C SER A 336 -10.51 -0.39 -1.16
N ALA A 337 -11.70 -0.08 -1.71
CA ALA A 337 -11.85 0.20 -3.14
C ALA A 337 -10.95 1.34 -3.63
N ASP A 338 -10.72 2.36 -2.79
CA ASP A 338 -9.78 3.45 -3.02
C ASP A 338 -8.32 3.09 -2.65
N GLY A 339 -8.05 1.80 -2.45
CA GLY A 339 -6.73 1.23 -2.21
C GLY A 339 -5.76 1.45 -3.37
N GLY A 340 -4.53 0.95 -3.22
CA GLY A 340 -3.47 1.14 -4.22
C GLY A 340 -3.18 -0.10 -5.03
N THR A 341 -2.64 0.14 -6.21
CA THR A 341 -2.03 -0.89 -7.06
C THR A 341 -0.92 -0.26 -7.90
N GLY A 342 -0.03 -1.08 -8.49
CA GLY A 342 0.97 -0.59 -9.43
C GLY A 342 0.34 -0.04 -10.71
N ALA A 343 -0.75 -0.67 -11.18
CA ALA A 343 -1.53 -0.22 -12.34
C ALA A 343 -2.98 -0.69 -12.24
N ALA A 344 -3.91 0.20 -12.56
CA ALA A 344 -5.34 -0.10 -12.71
C ALA A 344 -5.96 0.80 -13.77
N PRO A 345 -7.01 0.34 -14.49
CA PRO A 345 -7.83 1.25 -15.27
C PRO A 345 -8.55 2.24 -14.36
N GLN A 346 -8.56 3.51 -14.74
CA GLN A 346 -9.18 4.58 -13.97
C GLN A 346 -10.67 4.31 -13.75
N SER A 347 -11.36 3.74 -14.73
CA SER A 347 -12.77 3.36 -14.62
C SER A 347 -13.08 2.42 -13.44
N LEU A 348 -12.16 1.51 -13.11
CA LEU A 348 -12.30 0.63 -11.95
C LEU A 348 -11.88 1.34 -10.66
N MET A 349 -10.77 2.06 -10.71
CA MET A 349 -10.16 2.68 -9.55
C MET A 349 -11.06 3.77 -8.92
N ASP A 350 -11.80 4.49 -9.75
CA ASP A 350 -12.60 5.63 -9.32
C ASP A 350 -14.07 5.28 -9.06
N ASN A 351 -14.55 4.06 -9.47
CA ASN A 351 -15.99 3.80 -9.51
C ASN A 351 -16.44 2.42 -9.01
N LEU A 352 -15.55 1.56 -8.53
CA LEU A 352 -15.94 0.17 -8.23
C LEU A 352 -15.51 -0.31 -6.84
N GLY A 353 -16.49 -0.82 -6.09
CA GLY A 353 -16.33 -1.36 -4.74
C GLY A 353 -16.57 -0.34 -3.64
N LEU A 354 -16.62 -0.80 -2.41
CA LEU A 354 -16.78 0.02 -1.21
C LEU A 354 -15.41 0.35 -0.62
N THR A 355 -15.29 1.53 -0.02
CA THR A 355 -14.10 1.85 0.76
C THR A 355 -14.09 1.03 2.06
N VAL A 356 -12.96 0.98 2.74
CA VAL A 356 -12.86 0.25 4.01
C VAL A 356 -13.76 0.86 5.08
N TRP A 357 -14.05 2.16 4.97
CA TRP A 357 -14.92 2.89 5.90
C TRP A 357 -16.38 2.44 5.86
N GLU A 358 -16.85 2.01 4.68
CA GLU A 358 -18.17 1.42 4.50
C GLU A 358 -18.16 -0.10 4.71
N SER A 359 -17.14 -0.78 4.17
CA SER A 359 -17.10 -2.25 4.14
C SER A 359 -16.83 -2.87 5.52
N LEU A 360 -15.95 -2.25 6.33
CA LEU A 360 -15.57 -2.79 7.63
C LEU A 360 -16.76 -2.92 8.61
N PRO A 361 -17.57 -1.88 8.86
CA PRO A 361 -18.73 -2.02 9.74
C PRO A 361 -19.80 -2.97 9.18
N ILE A 362 -19.96 -3.06 7.86
CA ILE A 362 -20.88 -4.02 7.24
C ILE A 362 -20.43 -5.45 7.54
N VAL A 363 -19.16 -5.76 7.35
CA VAL A 363 -18.63 -7.11 7.56
C VAL A 363 -18.62 -7.46 9.06
N ASP A 364 -18.19 -6.54 9.92
CA ASP A 364 -18.22 -6.75 11.38
C ASP A 364 -19.64 -7.08 11.85
N LYS A 365 -20.65 -6.32 11.41
CA LYS A 365 -22.05 -6.55 11.73
C LYS A 365 -22.55 -7.91 11.22
N LYS A 366 -22.22 -8.29 9.97
CA LYS A 366 -22.61 -9.59 9.41
C LYS A 366 -21.98 -10.75 10.19
N LEU A 367 -20.71 -10.65 10.55
CA LEU A 367 -20.01 -11.66 11.35
C LEU A 367 -20.61 -11.78 12.76
N ARG A 368 -20.96 -10.67 13.41
CA ARG A 368 -21.64 -10.68 14.73
C ARG A 368 -23.01 -11.34 14.62
N ASN A 369 -23.81 -10.99 13.63
CA ASN A 369 -25.13 -11.57 13.41
C ASN A 369 -25.05 -13.08 13.12
N ALA A 370 -23.99 -13.54 12.47
CA ALA A 370 -23.74 -14.95 12.20
C ALA A 370 -23.09 -15.70 13.38
N GLY A 371 -22.74 -15.03 14.49
CA GLY A 371 -22.01 -15.62 15.62
C GLY A 371 -20.55 -16.01 15.30
N LEU A 372 -19.97 -15.39 14.26
CA LEU A 372 -18.63 -15.74 13.75
C LEU A 372 -17.56 -14.70 14.06
N ARG A 373 -17.92 -13.57 14.71
CA ARG A 373 -16.97 -12.45 14.89
C ARG A 373 -15.76 -12.82 15.76
N ASP A 374 -15.95 -13.61 16.79
CA ASP A 374 -14.84 -14.04 17.67
C ASP A 374 -13.92 -15.05 16.97
N ARG A 375 -14.51 -15.84 16.05
CA ARG A 375 -13.81 -16.86 15.27
C ARG A 375 -12.96 -16.24 14.13
N ILE A 376 -13.46 -15.20 13.48
CA ILE A 376 -12.84 -14.59 12.29
C ILE A 376 -12.26 -13.24 12.68
N LYS A 377 -10.94 -13.09 12.57
CA LYS A 377 -10.28 -11.80 12.81
C LYS A 377 -10.38 -10.91 11.58
N LEU A 378 -10.61 -9.61 11.79
CA LEU A 378 -10.71 -8.61 10.74
C LEU A 378 -9.44 -7.79 10.61
N ILE A 379 -8.88 -7.73 9.41
CA ILE A 379 -7.73 -6.90 9.05
C ILE A 379 -8.19 -5.81 8.10
N ALA A 380 -8.12 -4.55 8.52
CA ALA A 380 -8.43 -3.41 7.65
C ALA A 380 -7.22 -3.05 6.79
N SER A 381 -7.42 -2.88 5.48
CA SER A 381 -6.39 -2.49 4.53
C SER A 381 -6.90 -1.38 3.60
N GLY A 382 -6.10 -0.34 3.40
CA GLY A 382 -6.48 0.79 2.56
C GLY A 382 -5.54 1.98 2.75
N LYS A 383 -6.06 3.20 2.73
CA LYS A 383 -5.30 4.44 2.94
C LYS A 383 -4.92 4.70 4.42
N MET A 384 -4.67 3.66 5.21
CA MET A 384 -4.32 3.73 6.64
C MET A 384 -2.87 4.16 6.84
N VAL A 385 -2.58 5.46 6.64
CA VAL A 385 -1.21 5.98 6.63
C VAL A 385 -0.86 6.88 7.80
N ASN A 386 -1.85 7.23 8.63
CA ASN A 386 -1.71 8.08 9.80
C ASN A 386 -2.39 7.45 11.03
N PRO A 387 -2.04 7.85 12.26
CA PRO A 387 -2.57 7.25 13.49
C PRO A 387 -4.08 7.34 13.62
N SER A 388 -4.69 8.48 13.23
CA SER A 388 -6.14 8.66 13.33
C SER A 388 -6.91 7.69 12.44
N GLY A 389 -6.42 7.41 11.22
CA GLY A 389 -7.02 6.41 10.35
C GLY A 389 -6.93 5.00 10.93
N VAL A 390 -5.79 4.65 11.55
CA VAL A 390 -5.60 3.35 12.20
C VAL A 390 -6.52 3.21 13.40
N ALA A 391 -6.56 4.20 14.30
CA ALA A 391 -7.44 4.19 15.47
C ALA A 391 -8.93 4.12 15.07
N ALA A 392 -9.33 4.83 14.03
CA ALA A 392 -10.71 4.78 13.51
C ALA A 392 -11.07 3.39 12.97
N ALA A 393 -10.15 2.69 12.29
CA ALA A 393 -10.37 1.32 11.85
C ALA A 393 -10.55 0.35 13.03
N LEU A 394 -9.77 0.52 14.11
CA LEU A 394 -9.97 -0.25 15.35
C LEU A 394 -11.35 0.04 15.97
N CYS A 395 -11.76 1.31 16.02
CA CYS A 395 -13.10 1.68 16.49
C CYS A 395 -14.24 1.05 15.66
N LEU A 396 -14.00 0.79 14.37
CA LEU A 396 -14.96 0.16 13.46
C LEU A 396 -14.92 -1.37 13.49
N GLY A 397 -14.11 -1.97 14.35
CA GLY A 397 -14.07 -3.41 14.57
C GLY A 397 -12.90 -4.13 13.88
N ALA A 398 -11.86 -3.45 13.41
CA ALA A 398 -10.65 -4.14 12.96
C ALA A 398 -9.88 -4.70 14.16
N ASP A 399 -9.36 -5.94 14.05
CA ASP A 399 -8.41 -6.50 15.01
C ASP A 399 -6.97 -6.08 14.66
N SER A 400 -6.70 -5.83 13.38
CA SER A 400 -5.41 -5.33 12.90
C SER A 400 -5.59 -4.45 11.66
N VAL A 401 -4.57 -3.66 11.38
CA VAL A 401 -4.55 -2.73 10.25
C VAL A 401 -3.29 -2.96 9.41
N ASN A 402 -3.46 -3.04 8.11
CA ASN A 402 -2.38 -3.15 7.14
C ASN A 402 -2.26 -1.90 6.28
N THR A 403 -1.05 -1.45 6.00
CA THR A 403 -0.79 -0.39 5.02
C THR A 403 0.35 -0.77 4.07
N ALA A 404 0.18 -0.48 2.78
CA ALA A 404 1.23 -0.58 1.79
C ALA A 404 1.91 0.78 1.56
N ARG A 405 1.11 1.79 1.15
CA ARG A 405 1.63 3.10 0.74
C ARG A 405 2.26 3.90 1.88
N GLY A 406 1.81 3.69 3.12
CA GLY A 406 2.47 4.27 4.29
C GLY A 406 3.94 3.83 4.37
N PHE A 407 4.21 2.54 4.23
CA PHE A 407 5.57 2.02 4.20
C PHE A 407 6.33 2.41 2.93
N MET A 408 5.66 2.54 1.77
CA MET A 408 6.31 3.10 0.57
C MET A 408 6.78 4.55 0.80
N PHE A 409 5.98 5.39 1.48
CA PHE A 409 6.41 6.74 1.86
C PHE A 409 7.56 6.72 2.87
N ALA A 410 7.54 5.81 3.83
CA ALA A 410 8.66 5.61 4.75
C ALA A 410 9.96 5.24 4.02
N LEU A 411 9.88 4.40 2.97
CA LEU A 411 11.00 4.10 2.07
C LEU A 411 11.48 5.32 1.27
N GLY A 412 10.65 6.36 1.11
CA GLY A 412 10.98 7.59 0.39
C GLY A 412 10.21 7.80 -0.91
N CYS A 413 9.01 7.20 -1.06
CA CYS A 413 8.12 7.47 -2.19
C CYS A 413 7.75 8.96 -2.22
N ILE A 414 7.78 9.55 -3.40
CA ILE A 414 7.42 10.96 -3.65
C ILE A 414 6.08 11.12 -4.38
N GLN A 415 5.31 10.04 -4.51
CA GLN A 415 4.03 10.04 -5.25
C GLN A 415 4.18 10.45 -6.73
N ALA A 416 5.25 9.98 -7.39
CA ALA A 416 5.50 10.29 -8.80
C ALA A 416 4.51 9.62 -9.78
N LEU A 417 3.66 8.70 -9.31
CA LEU A 417 2.63 7.98 -10.07
C LEU A 417 3.16 7.19 -11.29
N GLN A 418 4.42 6.74 -11.23
CA GLN A 418 5.11 6.00 -12.31
C GLN A 418 5.37 4.53 -11.95
N CYS A 419 4.59 3.96 -11.02
CA CYS A 419 4.86 2.64 -10.45
C CYS A 419 4.81 1.50 -11.47
N ASN A 420 4.03 1.64 -12.55
CA ASN A 420 3.87 0.64 -13.62
C ASN A 420 4.90 0.78 -14.76
N GLN A 421 5.62 1.90 -14.86
CA GLN A 421 6.45 2.24 -16.02
C GLN A 421 7.92 1.82 -15.90
N ASN A 422 8.31 1.16 -14.82
CA ASN A 422 9.72 0.82 -14.52
C ASN A 422 10.67 2.02 -14.40
N THR A 423 10.14 3.24 -14.25
CA THR A 423 10.84 4.52 -14.20
C THR A 423 10.77 5.22 -12.84
N CYS A 424 10.42 4.49 -11.77
CA CYS A 424 10.28 5.07 -10.44
C CYS A 424 11.56 5.80 -10.01
N PRO A 425 11.51 7.13 -9.80
CA PRO A 425 12.73 7.93 -9.56
C PRO A 425 13.38 7.64 -8.19
N THR A 426 12.65 7.01 -7.27
CA THR A 426 13.14 6.68 -5.93
C THR A 426 13.63 5.23 -5.79
N GLY A 427 13.62 4.45 -6.88
CA GLY A 427 14.10 3.08 -6.87
C GLY A 427 13.13 2.04 -6.27
N ILE A 428 11.95 2.45 -5.78
CA ILE A 428 11.04 1.56 -5.03
C ILE A 428 10.31 0.58 -5.95
N THR A 429 9.79 1.05 -7.08
CA THR A 429 8.94 0.24 -7.99
C THR A 429 9.56 0.04 -9.37
N THR A 430 10.89 -0.01 -9.45
CA THR A 430 11.65 -0.22 -10.67
C THR A 430 12.66 -1.35 -10.53
N HIS A 431 12.92 -2.06 -11.62
CA HIS A 431 14.00 -3.04 -11.74
C HIS A 431 15.21 -2.48 -12.52
N ASN A 432 15.23 -1.18 -12.84
CA ASN A 432 16.40 -0.51 -13.42
C ASN A 432 17.47 -0.32 -12.35
N PRO A 433 18.67 -0.96 -12.50
CA PRO A 433 19.74 -0.88 -11.49
C PRO A 433 20.23 0.55 -11.24
N LYS A 434 20.16 1.43 -12.26
CA LYS A 434 20.59 2.83 -12.12
C LYS A 434 19.69 3.61 -11.16
N LEU A 435 18.40 3.33 -11.17
CA LEU A 435 17.43 3.99 -10.28
C LEU A 435 17.40 3.35 -8.87
N GLN A 436 17.69 2.03 -8.77
CA GLN A 436 17.76 1.33 -7.49
C GLN A 436 18.94 1.80 -6.60
N LYS A 437 20.03 2.32 -7.19
CA LYS A 437 21.20 2.81 -6.45
C LYS A 437 20.86 3.86 -5.38
N GLY A 438 19.80 4.62 -5.56
CA GLY A 438 19.34 5.64 -4.61
C GLY A 438 18.60 5.08 -3.38
N LEU A 439 18.31 3.77 -3.34
CA LEU A 439 17.61 3.13 -2.25
C LEU A 439 18.55 2.20 -1.47
N ASP A 440 19.12 2.72 -0.38
CA ASP A 440 19.93 1.92 0.55
C ASP A 440 19.01 1.12 1.49
N PRO A 441 19.02 -0.23 1.44
CA PRO A 441 18.12 -1.05 2.25
C PRO A 441 18.31 -0.89 3.75
N MET A 442 19.52 -0.69 4.23
CA MET A 442 19.82 -0.57 5.66
C MET A 442 19.21 0.71 6.24
N SER A 443 19.52 1.86 5.64
CA SER A 443 18.95 3.14 6.05
C SER A 443 17.42 3.17 5.93
N LYS A 444 16.85 2.52 4.89
CA LYS A 444 15.41 2.47 4.71
C LYS A 444 14.72 1.51 5.66
N ALA A 445 15.39 0.46 6.12
CA ALA A 445 14.86 -0.43 7.17
C ALA A 445 14.61 0.33 8.48
N ASP A 446 15.51 1.24 8.87
CA ASP A 446 15.32 2.07 10.06
C ASP A 446 14.08 2.97 9.90
N ARG A 447 13.89 3.57 8.72
CA ARG A 447 12.70 4.38 8.44
C ARG A 447 11.40 3.58 8.49
N VAL A 448 11.39 2.35 7.98
CA VAL A 448 10.25 1.42 8.06
C VAL A 448 9.91 1.13 9.51
N ALA A 449 10.92 0.79 10.33
CA ALA A 449 10.74 0.49 11.74
C ALA A 449 10.26 1.72 12.53
N SER A 450 10.86 2.89 12.30
CA SER A 450 10.52 4.14 12.97
C SER A 450 9.09 4.58 12.65
N TYR A 451 8.67 4.48 11.37
CA TYR A 451 7.29 4.76 10.98
C TYR A 451 6.29 3.84 11.68
N ALA A 452 6.57 2.53 11.75
CA ALA A 452 5.69 1.58 12.44
C ALA A 452 5.58 1.89 13.94
N ARG A 453 6.72 2.18 14.61
CA ARG A 453 6.74 2.56 16.03
C ARG A 453 5.97 3.86 16.28
N SER A 454 6.15 4.86 15.42
CA SER A 454 5.45 6.16 15.54
C SER A 454 3.93 6.00 15.38
N ILE A 455 3.46 5.20 14.41
CA ILE A 455 2.02 4.88 14.30
C ILE A 455 1.52 4.23 15.58
N LYS A 456 2.19 3.18 16.06
CA LYS A 456 1.76 2.47 17.28
C LYS A 456 1.71 3.40 18.47
N LYS A 457 2.75 4.19 18.71
CA LYS A 457 2.83 5.16 19.80
C LYS A 457 1.69 6.20 19.76
N GLU A 458 1.40 6.77 18.59
CA GLU A 458 0.35 7.79 18.50
C GLU A 458 -1.07 7.19 18.54
N VAL A 459 -1.26 5.95 18.10
CA VAL A 459 -2.55 5.23 18.29
C VAL A 459 -2.75 4.87 19.78
N GLU A 460 -1.71 4.43 20.47
CA GLU A 460 -1.72 4.22 21.93
C GLU A 460 -2.09 5.53 22.66
N LEU A 461 -1.51 6.67 22.25
CA LEU A 461 -1.85 7.97 22.81
C LEU A 461 -3.33 8.34 22.62
N ILE A 462 -3.92 8.06 21.43
CA ILE A 462 -5.35 8.25 21.18
C ILE A 462 -6.18 7.34 22.09
N ALA A 463 -5.81 6.06 22.23
CA ALA A 463 -6.49 5.08 23.05
C ALA A 463 -6.48 5.49 24.54
N HIS A 464 -5.32 5.86 25.06
CA HIS A 464 -5.17 6.32 26.44
C HIS A 464 -5.98 7.62 26.70
N SER A 465 -5.95 8.56 25.77
CA SER A 465 -6.77 9.77 25.87
C SER A 465 -8.27 9.48 25.82
N ALA A 466 -8.68 8.42 25.13
CA ALA A 466 -10.06 7.91 25.10
C ALA A 466 -10.43 7.05 26.34
N GLY A 467 -9.51 6.85 27.29
CA GLY A 467 -9.77 6.16 28.54
C GLY A 467 -9.58 4.65 28.51
N VAL A 468 -8.90 4.10 27.50
CA VAL A 468 -8.63 2.66 27.40
C VAL A 468 -7.13 2.38 27.45
N MET A 469 -6.74 1.23 28.03
CA MET A 469 -5.34 0.85 28.27
C MET A 469 -4.64 0.31 27.01
N ASP A 470 -5.40 -0.33 26.11
CA ASP A 470 -4.88 -0.97 24.90
C ASP A 470 -5.70 -0.55 23.68
N PRO A 471 -5.07 -0.28 22.53
CA PRO A 471 -5.76 0.07 21.30
C PRO A 471 -6.84 -0.92 20.83
N HIS A 472 -6.73 -2.22 21.18
CA HIS A 472 -7.77 -3.22 20.87
C HIS A 472 -9.06 -3.05 21.69
N GLN A 473 -9.04 -2.21 22.72
CA GLN A 473 -10.24 -1.84 23.49
C GLN A 473 -10.99 -0.66 22.88
N LEU A 474 -10.42 -0.01 21.84
CA LEU A 474 -11.13 1.01 21.09
C LEU A 474 -12.36 0.42 20.41
N GLY A 475 -13.47 1.10 20.54
CA GLY A 475 -14.75 0.72 19.93
C GLY A 475 -15.49 1.96 19.44
N SER A 476 -16.60 1.74 18.78
CA SER A 476 -17.42 2.79 18.17
C SER A 476 -17.88 3.88 19.15
N GLN A 477 -18.01 3.55 20.42
CA GLN A 477 -18.35 4.50 21.49
C GLN A 477 -17.26 5.53 21.76
N HIS A 478 -16.02 5.31 21.28
CA HIS A 478 -14.90 6.20 21.47
C HIS A 478 -14.68 7.18 20.29
N ALA A 479 -15.54 7.13 19.27
CA ALA A 479 -15.39 7.98 18.09
C ALA A 479 -16.73 8.50 17.57
N PHE A 480 -16.68 9.68 16.96
CA PHE A 480 -17.78 10.33 16.25
C PHE A 480 -17.37 10.60 14.80
N ILE A 481 -18.36 10.68 13.94
CA ILE A 481 -18.20 11.11 12.55
C ILE A 481 -19.08 12.34 12.29
N ILE A 482 -18.58 13.28 11.50
CA ILE A 482 -19.38 14.42 11.04
C ILE A 482 -20.29 13.94 9.92
N ASN A 483 -21.61 14.11 10.10
CA ASN A 483 -22.60 13.75 9.09
C ASN A 483 -22.70 14.80 7.97
N ALA A 484 -23.58 14.53 6.99
CA ALA A 484 -23.78 15.44 5.84
C ALA A 484 -24.30 16.84 6.23
N GLN A 485 -24.88 16.99 7.42
CA GLN A 485 -25.37 18.26 7.96
C GLN A 485 -24.32 19.00 8.82
N GLY A 486 -23.07 18.52 8.86
CA GLY A 486 -22.01 19.11 9.66
C GLY A 486 -22.15 18.85 11.17
N ARG A 487 -22.93 17.84 11.58
CA ARG A 487 -23.13 17.50 13.00
C ARG A 487 -22.41 16.23 13.38
N PRO A 488 -21.84 16.14 14.59
CA PRO A 488 -21.25 14.89 15.10
C PRO A 488 -22.35 13.87 15.39
N GLU A 489 -22.13 12.63 14.98
CA GLU A 489 -22.94 11.47 15.31
C GLU A 489 -22.05 10.28 15.67
N PRO A 490 -22.53 9.33 16.51
CA PRO A 490 -21.75 8.14 16.84
C PRO A 490 -21.34 7.36 15.60
N LEU A 491 -20.13 6.83 15.59
CA LEU A 491 -19.52 6.19 14.41
C LEU A 491 -20.31 4.99 13.84
N LEU A 492 -21.19 4.35 14.64
CA LEU A 492 -21.94 3.13 14.25
C LEU A 492 -23.38 3.35 13.75
N HIS A 493 -23.87 4.55 13.63
CA HIS A 493 -25.23 4.80 13.15
C HIS A 493 -25.34 4.95 11.62
N ARG A 494 -24.57 4.18 10.87
CA ARG A 494 -24.73 4.07 9.40
C ARG A 494 -25.31 2.73 8.98
#